data_06d545c681dd18e6ff8ba63158acf3d4
#
_entry.id   06d545c681dd18e6ff8ba63158acf3d4
#
_cell.length_a   1.000
_cell.length_b   1.000
_cell.length_c   1.000
_cell.angle_alpha   90.00
_cell.angle_beta   90.00
_cell.angle_gamma   90.00
#
_symmetry.space_group_name_H-M   'P 1'
#
loop_
_entity.id
_entity.type
_entity.pdbx_description
1 polymer ?
#
loop_
_entity_poly.entity_id
_entity_poly.type
_entity_poly.pdbx_seq_one_letter_code
_entity_poly.pdbx_strand_id
1 'polypeptide(L)'
;KDESGTLQTYTTLREVPDENLRTYLQANFSDLFNGDQIDLSKHLGYAQKTTILLIQANAGVTNFEGIQYIIQNPYWEGAAVALYSAAQSGANMPSVKLGKYVTNLVLNNLNVRSLDLSNAGSLFVLNIGTVAGLSTLDLTHTIWGQREKEIEAEESKGSLISFSEGQS
;
A
#
# COMPACT_ATOMS: atom_id res chain seq x y z
N LYS A 1 28.33 -12.91 -4.09
CA LYS A 1 29.12 -13.04 -2.85
C LYS A 1 28.82 -11.89 -1.93
N ASP A 2 28.81 -12.15 -0.64
CA ASP A 2 28.76 -11.11 0.35
C ASP A 2 30.16 -10.50 0.57
N GLU A 3 30.22 -9.49 1.44
CA GLU A 3 31.47 -8.79 1.72
C GLU A 3 32.55 -9.67 2.37
N SER A 4 32.18 -10.78 2.99
CA SER A 4 33.14 -11.70 3.60
C SER A 4 33.76 -12.65 2.57
N GLY A 5 33.33 -12.60 1.34
CA GLY A 5 33.76 -13.50 0.29
C GLY A 5 33.03 -14.85 0.27
N THR A 6 32.07 -15.02 1.16
CA THR A 6 31.22 -16.23 1.21
C THR A 6 30.15 -16.14 0.14
N LEU A 7 29.84 -17.26 -0.50
CA LEU A 7 28.68 -17.33 -1.41
C LEU A 7 27.41 -17.17 -0.60
N GLN A 8 26.60 -16.19 -1.01
CA GLN A 8 25.31 -15.94 -0.40
C GLN A 8 24.24 -16.60 -1.22
N THR A 9 23.36 -17.37 -0.57
CA THR A 9 22.20 -17.97 -1.23
C THR A 9 21.04 -17.01 -1.18
N TYR A 10 20.55 -16.60 -2.34
CA TYR A 10 19.36 -15.78 -2.44
C TYR A 10 18.15 -16.67 -2.63
N THR A 11 17.10 -16.41 -1.89
CA THR A 11 15.85 -17.16 -1.94
C THR A 11 14.69 -16.25 -2.33
N THR A 12 13.67 -16.85 -2.93
CA THR A 12 12.41 -16.16 -3.20
C THR A 12 11.51 -16.06 -1.96
N LEU A 13 11.90 -16.69 -0.86
CA LEU A 13 11.10 -16.75 0.35
C LEU A 13 11.24 -15.47 1.17
N ARG A 14 10.10 -15.00 1.74
CA ARG A 14 10.05 -13.79 2.57
C ARG A 14 9.24 -14.04 3.82
N GLU A 15 9.75 -13.52 4.93
CA GLU A 15 9.11 -13.68 6.23
C GLU A 15 7.95 -12.71 6.42
N VAL A 16 6.96 -13.17 7.16
CA VAL A 16 5.89 -12.34 7.73
C VAL A 16 5.97 -12.56 9.25
N PRO A 17 6.71 -11.69 9.96
CA PRO A 17 7.01 -11.95 11.37
C PRO A 17 5.81 -11.92 12.31
N ASP A 18 4.80 -11.09 12.02
CA ASP A 18 3.61 -10.98 12.86
C ASP A 18 2.67 -12.16 12.58
N GLU A 19 2.42 -12.97 13.61
CA GLU A 19 1.58 -14.16 13.48
C GLU A 19 0.14 -13.81 13.03
N ASN A 20 -0.40 -12.72 13.55
CA ASN A 20 -1.77 -12.30 13.20
C ASN A 20 -1.85 -11.83 11.74
N LEU A 21 -0.84 -11.11 11.28
CA LEU A 21 -0.76 -10.73 9.87
C LEU A 21 -0.59 -11.97 8.99
N ARG A 22 0.30 -12.87 9.38
CA ARG A 22 0.54 -14.10 8.62
C ARG A 22 -0.74 -14.93 8.50
N THR A 23 -1.49 -15.08 9.58
CA THR A 23 -2.77 -15.80 9.57
C THR A 23 -3.75 -15.19 8.57
N TYR A 24 -3.88 -13.87 8.59
CA TYR A 24 -4.75 -13.18 7.62
C TYR A 24 -4.28 -13.40 6.19
N LEU A 25 -3.00 -13.22 5.92
CA LEU A 25 -2.46 -13.33 4.57
C LEU A 25 -2.53 -14.76 4.04
N GLN A 26 -2.27 -15.77 4.89
CA GLN A 26 -2.42 -17.18 4.51
C GLN A 26 -3.87 -17.53 4.17
N ALA A 27 -4.82 -16.94 4.88
CA ALA A 27 -6.24 -17.21 4.62
C ALA A 27 -6.73 -16.58 3.31
N ASN A 28 -6.21 -15.43 2.93
CA ASN A 28 -6.73 -14.65 1.80
C ASN A 28 -5.84 -14.73 0.54
N PHE A 29 -4.57 -15.05 0.70
CA PHE A 29 -3.57 -15.07 -0.37
C PHE A 29 -2.73 -16.34 -0.31
N SER A 30 -3.37 -17.47 -0.02
CA SER A 30 -2.69 -18.76 0.15
C SER A 30 -1.83 -19.16 -1.04
N ASP A 31 -2.19 -18.72 -2.26
CA ASP A 31 -1.43 -19.02 -3.46
C ASP A 31 0.02 -18.52 -3.42
N LEU A 32 0.30 -17.51 -2.61
CA LEU A 32 1.64 -16.93 -2.50
C LEU A 32 2.50 -17.59 -1.42
N PHE A 33 1.94 -18.50 -0.62
CA PHE A 33 2.66 -19.04 0.53
C PHE A 33 3.33 -20.37 0.25
N ASN A 34 4.49 -20.52 0.81
CA ASN A 34 5.21 -21.78 0.95
C ASN A 34 5.43 -21.97 2.47
N GLY A 35 4.57 -22.77 3.09
CA GLY A 35 4.54 -22.85 4.54
C GLY A 35 4.17 -21.50 5.17
N ASP A 36 5.01 -21.01 6.05
CA ASP A 36 4.79 -19.74 6.75
C ASP A 36 5.41 -18.53 6.04
N GLN A 37 6.03 -18.75 4.89
CA GLN A 37 6.72 -17.70 4.16
C GLN A 37 6.00 -17.38 2.85
N ILE A 38 6.05 -16.13 2.46
CA ILE A 38 5.63 -15.73 1.11
C ILE A 38 6.74 -16.12 0.14
N ASP A 39 6.34 -16.74 -0.97
CA ASP A 39 7.25 -17.15 -2.04
C ASP A 39 7.04 -16.22 -3.25
N LEU A 40 8.02 -15.38 -3.53
CA LEU A 40 7.96 -14.41 -4.62
C LEU A 40 7.91 -15.05 -6.01
N SER A 41 8.20 -16.34 -6.12
CA SER A 41 8.09 -17.06 -7.39
C SER A 41 6.68 -17.55 -7.69
N LYS A 42 5.77 -17.49 -6.71
CA LYS A 42 4.38 -17.92 -6.87
C LYS A 42 3.50 -16.77 -7.36
N HIS A 43 2.43 -17.13 -8.03
CA HIS A 43 1.47 -16.18 -8.58
C HIS A 43 0.12 -16.36 -7.93
N LEU A 44 -0.62 -15.24 -7.79
CA LEU A 44 -2.01 -15.29 -7.35
C LEU A 44 -2.89 -15.85 -8.46
N GLY A 45 -3.71 -16.82 -8.09
CA GLY A 45 -4.75 -17.33 -8.97
C GLY A 45 -5.90 -16.36 -9.13
N TYR A 46 -6.78 -16.63 -10.07
CA TYR A 46 -7.91 -15.78 -10.41
C TYR A 46 -8.78 -15.44 -9.19
N ALA A 47 -9.00 -16.41 -8.30
CA ALA A 47 -9.87 -16.22 -7.13
C ALA A 47 -9.27 -15.27 -6.09
N GLN A 48 -7.95 -15.13 -6.01
CA GLN A 48 -7.28 -14.33 -4.98
C GLN A 48 -6.73 -13.00 -5.49
N LYS A 49 -6.52 -12.86 -6.79
CA LYS A 49 -5.83 -11.68 -7.32
C LYS A 49 -6.60 -10.36 -7.12
N THR A 50 -7.92 -10.42 -6.98
CA THR A 50 -8.76 -9.24 -6.74
C THR A 50 -9.21 -9.11 -5.29
N THR A 51 -8.74 -9.99 -4.40
CA THR A 51 -9.08 -9.93 -2.98
C THR A 51 -8.51 -8.64 -2.38
N ILE A 52 -9.36 -7.89 -1.68
CA ILE A 52 -8.94 -6.66 -1.02
C ILE A 52 -8.12 -6.97 0.23
N LEU A 53 -7.28 -6.01 0.62
CA LEU A 53 -6.59 -6.05 1.91
C LEU A 53 -7.42 -5.27 2.93
N LEU A 54 -8.10 -5.97 3.82
CA LEU A 54 -8.88 -5.38 4.89
C LEU A 54 -8.52 -6.05 6.20
N ILE A 55 -7.77 -5.35 7.04
CA ILE A 55 -7.32 -5.87 8.33
C ILE A 55 -7.81 -4.94 9.42
N GLN A 56 -8.78 -5.42 10.19
CA GLN A 56 -9.39 -4.66 11.28
C GLN A 56 -8.50 -4.62 12.51
N ALA A 57 -8.75 -3.64 13.38
CA ALA A 57 -7.97 -3.47 14.61
C ALA A 57 -8.03 -4.70 15.53
N ASN A 58 -9.18 -5.39 15.56
CA ASN A 58 -9.36 -6.59 16.40
C ASN A 58 -8.58 -7.81 15.87
N ALA A 59 -7.98 -7.74 14.69
CA ALA A 59 -7.08 -8.80 14.22
C ALA A 59 -5.78 -8.86 15.04
N GLY A 60 -5.44 -7.78 15.74
CA GLY A 60 -4.32 -7.75 16.65
C GLY A 60 -2.95 -7.61 15.99
N VAL A 61 -2.89 -7.15 14.75
CA VAL A 61 -1.61 -6.95 14.05
C VAL A 61 -0.87 -5.76 14.67
N THR A 62 0.38 -5.97 15.05
CA THR A 62 1.26 -4.93 15.59
C THR A 62 2.44 -4.63 14.68
N ASN A 63 2.66 -5.43 13.66
CA ASN A 63 3.73 -5.25 12.69
C ASN A 63 3.27 -5.73 11.33
N PHE A 64 3.18 -4.81 10.37
CA PHE A 64 2.73 -5.12 9.02
C PHE A 64 3.87 -5.51 8.07
N GLU A 65 5.07 -5.79 8.59
CA GLU A 65 6.17 -6.27 7.75
C GLU A 65 5.77 -7.53 7.00
N GLY A 66 5.96 -7.53 5.70
CA GLY A 66 5.53 -8.60 4.80
C GLY A 66 4.35 -8.19 3.92
N ILE A 67 3.57 -7.19 4.33
CA ILE A 67 2.40 -6.76 3.54
C ILE A 67 2.80 -6.12 2.20
N GLN A 68 4.01 -5.59 2.11
CA GLN A 68 4.54 -5.04 0.87
C GLN A 68 4.59 -6.07 -0.25
N TYR A 69 4.75 -7.35 0.09
CA TYR A 69 4.79 -8.43 -0.89
C TYR A 69 3.42 -8.77 -1.49
N ILE A 70 2.35 -8.28 -0.87
CA ILE A 70 1.01 -8.32 -1.46
C ILE A 70 0.74 -7.03 -2.23
N ILE A 71 0.91 -5.89 -1.59
CA ILE A 71 0.58 -4.57 -2.18
C ILE A 71 1.37 -4.34 -3.47
N GLN A 72 2.64 -4.72 -3.49
CA GLN A 72 3.54 -4.55 -4.64
C GLN A 72 3.62 -5.75 -5.56
N ASN A 73 2.83 -6.80 -5.28
CA ASN A 73 2.84 -7.99 -6.12
C ASN A 73 2.25 -7.66 -7.50
N PRO A 74 2.96 -7.94 -8.59
CA PRO A 74 2.50 -7.58 -9.93
C PRO A 74 1.23 -8.33 -10.36
N TYR A 75 0.88 -9.41 -9.68
CA TYR A 75 -0.32 -10.20 -9.97
C TYR A 75 -1.50 -9.83 -9.07
N TRP A 76 -1.32 -8.91 -8.12
CA TRP A 76 -2.42 -8.47 -7.27
C TRP A 76 -3.09 -7.24 -7.88
N GLU A 77 -4.42 -7.31 -8.00
CA GLU A 77 -5.25 -6.28 -8.62
C GLU A 77 -6.36 -5.82 -7.67
N GLY A 78 -6.13 -5.95 -6.37
CA GLY A 78 -7.12 -5.56 -5.37
C GLY A 78 -7.38 -4.06 -5.37
N ALA A 79 -8.66 -3.68 -5.16
CA ALA A 79 -9.09 -2.29 -5.23
C ALA A 79 -8.93 -1.54 -3.92
N ALA A 80 -8.68 -2.21 -2.81
CA ALA A 80 -8.64 -1.55 -1.52
C ALA A 80 -7.53 -2.09 -0.62
N VAL A 81 -6.93 -1.15 0.12
CA VAL A 81 -6.02 -1.41 1.25
C VAL A 81 -6.57 -0.64 2.43
N ALA A 82 -7.02 -1.34 3.47
CA ALA A 82 -7.51 -0.75 4.70
C ALA A 82 -6.88 -1.48 5.89
N LEU A 83 -6.00 -0.78 6.59
CA LEU A 83 -5.20 -1.35 7.66
C LEU A 83 -5.40 -0.56 8.95
N TYR A 84 -5.77 -1.27 10.00
CA TYR A 84 -6.03 -0.71 11.31
C TYR A 84 -5.24 -1.46 12.37
N SER A 85 -4.75 -0.73 13.36
CA SER A 85 -4.11 -1.35 14.53
C SER A 85 -4.72 -0.82 15.82
N ALA A 86 -4.91 -1.70 16.80
CA ALA A 86 -5.31 -1.34 18.17
C ALA A 86 -4.10 -1.21 19.09
N ALA A 87 -2.89 -1.39 18.62
CA ALA A 87 -1.67 -1.29 19.43
C ALA A 87 -1.52 0.13 19.99
N GLN A 88 -1.18 0.25 21.27
CA GLN A 88 -1.10 1.53 21.94
C GLN A 88 -0.14 2.51 21.25
N SER A 89 0.99 2.03 20.76
CA SER A 89 2.00 2.84 20.06
C SER A 89 1.92 2.72 18.54
N GLY A 90 0.83 2.15 18.02
CA GLY A 90 0.66 1.91 16.60
C GLY A 90 1.39 0.66 16.11
N ALA A 91 1.15 0.29 14.86
CA ALA A 91 1.79 -0.83 14.21
C ALA A 91 2.79 -0.35 13.18
N ASN A 92 3.93 -1.02 13.08
CA ASN A 92 4.91 -0.71 12.04
C ASN A 92 4.38 -1.12 10.68
N MET A 93 4.60 -0.26 9.70
CA MET A 93 4.29 -0.54 8.30
C MET A 93 5.54 -0.31 7.46
N PRO A 94 5.93 -1.27 6.61
CA PRO A 94 7.06 -1.09 5.72
C PRO A 94 6.76 -0.03 4.65
N SER A 95 7.80 0.46 4.00
CA SER A 95 7.65 1.30 2.83
C SER A 95 6.96 0.52 1.72
N VAL A 96 5.95 1.11 1.11
CA VAL A 96 5.19 0.48 0.03
C VAL A 96 4.99 1.44 -1.13
N LYS A 97 4.89 0.85 -2.31
CA LYS A 97 4.44 1.53 -3.53
C LYS A 97 3.06 1.00 -3.89
N LEU A 98 2.09 1.90 -3.97
CA LEU A 98 0.72 1.56 -4.31
C LEU A 98 0.57 1.38 -5.81
N GLY A 99 -0.11 0.31 -6.22
CA GLY A 99 -0.34 0.02 -7.63
C GLY A 99 -1.57 0.72 -8.21
N LYS A 100 -1.71 0.61 -9.51
CA LYS A 100 -2.75 1.30 -10.27
C LYS A 100 -4.17 0.79 -10.04
N TYR A 101 -4.33 -0.37 -9.42
CA TYR A 101 -5.66 -0.95 -9.19
C TYR A 101 -6.32 -0.44 -7.90
N VAL A 102 -5.53 0.11 -6.98
CA VAL A 102 -6.05 0.54 -5.68
C VAL A 102 -6.82 1.84 -5.85
N THR A 103 -8.09 1.80 -5.49
CA THR A 103 -8.98 2.97 -5.49
C THR A 103 -9.17 3.56 -4.10
N ASN A 104 -9.01 2.74 -3.07
CA ASN A 104 -9.23 3.13 -1.67
C ASN A 104 -8.04 2.75 -0.81
N LEU A 105 -7.50 3.72 -0.09
CA LEU A 105 -6.44 3.50 0.89
C LEU A 105 -6.84 4.09 2.22
N VAL A 106 -6.90 3.24 3.25
CA VAL A 106 -7.18 3.66 4.63
C VAL A 106 -6.06 3.12 5.52
N LEU A 107 -5.40 4.02 6.23
CA LEU A 107 -4.37 3.67 7.21
C LEU A 107 -4.72 4.31 8.54
N ASN A 108 -4.77 3.52 9.61
CA ASN A 108 -5.17 4.00 10.91
C ASN A 108 -4.28 3.43 12.01
N ASN A 109 -3.69 4.29 12.79
CA ASN A 109 -2.82 3.94 13.92
C ASN A 109 -1.60 3.13 13.47
N LEU A 110 -0.92 3.61 12.44
CA LEU A 110 0.27 2.99 11.87
C LEU A 110 1.48 3.91 11.96
N ASN A 111 2.65 3.31 12.07
CA ASN A 111 3.94 4.00 11.93
C ASN A 111 4.44 3.69 10.51
N VAL A 112 4.19 4.61 9.59
CA VAL A 112 4.47 4.42 8.17
C VAL A 112 5.82 5.02 7.84
N ARG A 113 6.70 4.22 7.27
CA ARG A 113 8.03 4.69 6.89
C ARG A 113 7.97 5.59 5.66
N SER A 114 7.37 5.12 4.61
CA SER A 114 7.12 5.92 3.42
C SER A 114 6.01 5.29 2.58
N LEU A 115 5.35 6.13 1.80
CA LEU A 115 4.25 5.72 0.92
C LEU A 115 4.49 6.33 -0.45
N ASP A 116 4.71 5.47 -1.45
CA ASP A 116 4.94 5.88 -2.84
C ASP A 116 3.63 5.77 -3.61
N LEU A 117 3.06 6.91 -4.00
CA LEU A 117 1.83 7.00 -4.78
C LEU A 117 2.09 7.33 -6.26
N SER A 118 3.32 7.20 -6.74
CA SER A 118 3.67 7.57 -8.11
C SER A 118 2.96 6.72 -9.17
N ASN A 119 2.44 5.55 -8.79
CA ASN A 119 1.69 4.68 -9.70
C ASN A 119 0.20 4.56 -9.30
N ALA A 120 -0.28 5.42 -8.41
CA ALA A 120 -1.62 5.33 -7.81
C ALA A 120 -2.65 6.17 -8.57
N GLY A 121 -2.72 6.01 -9.90
CA GLY A 121 -3.59 6.83 -10.74
C GLY A 121 -5.08 6.58 -10.57
N SER A 122 -5.48 5.50 -9.91
CA SER A 122 -6.88 5.19 -9.66
C SER A 122 -7.35 5.52 -8.24
N LEU A 123 -6.45 5.99 -7.39
CA LEU A 123 -6.75 6.28 -6.00
C LEU A 123 -7.68 7.50 -5.89
N PHE A 124 -8.88 7.32 -5.33
CA PHE A 124 -9.82 8.40 -5.13
C PHE A 124 -10.39 8.48 -3.71
N VAL A 125 -10.13 7.50 -2.85
CA VAL A 125 -10.41 7.56 -1.42
C VAL A 125 -9.10 7.38 -0.67
N LEU A 126 -8.71 8.42 0.07
CA LEU A 126 -7.50 8.40 0.87
C LEU A 126 -7.85 8.88 2.27
N ASN A 127 -7.71 8.00 3.25
CA ASN A 127 -7.89 8.32 4.66
C ASN A 127 -6.64 7.87 5.41
N ILE A 128 -5.82 8.83 5.78
CA ILE A 128 -4.66 8.61 6.62
C ILE A 128 -4.98 9.20 7.98
N GLY A 129 -5.59 8.38 8.83
CA GLY A 129 -6.03 8.80 10.15
C GLY A 129 -4.86 9.05 11.08
N THR A 130 -4.72 8.25 12.11
CA THR A 130 -3.58 8.36 13.01
C THR A 130 -2.40 7.64 12.40
N VAL A 131 -1.47 8.40 11.81
CA VAL A 131 -0.27 7.86 11.15
C VAL A 131 0.94 8.66 11.61
N ALA A 132 1.96 7.96 12.11
CA ALA A 132 3.23 8.56 12.48
C ALA A 132 4.31 8.20 11.46
N GLY A 133 5.35 9.02 11.37
CA GLY A 133 6.50 8.80 10.50
C GLY A 133 6.39 9.38 9.10
N LEU A 134 5.18 9.68 8.65
CA LEU A 134 4.93 10.24 7.32
C LEU A 134 4.74 11.75 7.45
N SER A 135 5.66 12.55 6.92
CA SER A 135 5.63 14.01 7.01
C SER A 135 5.10 14.68 5.75
N THR A 136 5.21 14.03 4.61
CA THR A 136 4.74 14.56 3.32
C THR A 136 4.14 13.44 2.49
N LEU A 137 3.28 13.83 1.56
CA LEU A 137 2.62 12.89 0.66
C LEU A 137 2.55 13.52 -0.73
N ASP A 138 3.18 12.88 -1.71
CA ASP A 138 3.14 13.34 -3.09
C ASP A 138 1.93 12.80 -3.81
N LEU A 139 0.95 13.66 -4.09
CA LEU A 139 -0.29 13.31 -4.79
C LEU A 139 -0.26 13.63 -6.29
N THR A 140 0.89 14.00 -6.83
CA THR A 140 1.03 14.47 -8.23
C THR A 140 0.47 13.47 -9.25
N HIS A 141 0.69 12.19 -9.04
CA HIS A 141 0.31 11.13 -9.98
C HIS A 141 -1.05 10.49 -9.65
N THR A 142 -1.73 10.99 -8.62
CA THR A 142 -3.07 10.55 -8.26
C THR A 142 -4.13 11.31 -9.05
N ILE A 143 -5.39 10.91 -8.90
CA ILE A 143 -6.52 11.62 -9.51
C ILE A 143 -6.54 13.10 -9.11
N TRP A 144 -6.24 13.41 -7.86
CA TRP A 144 -6.23 14.80 -7.38
C TRP A 144 -5.17 15.64 -8.06
N GLY A 145 -3.94 15.14 -8.19
CA GLY A 145 -2.86 15.85 -8.87
C GLY A 145 -3.12 16.03 -10.35
N GLN A 146 -3.68 15.02 -11.01
CA GLN A 146 -4.06 15.10 -12.41
C GLN A 146 -5.18 16.11 -12.64
N ARG A 147 -6.17 16.15 -11.73
CA ARG A 147 -7.27 17.11 -11.80
C ARG A 147 -6.78 18.54 -11.64
N GLU A 148 -5.84 18.79 -10.75
CA GLU A 148 -5.23 20.09 -10.58
C GLU A 148 -4.54 20.56 -11.87
N LYS A 149 -3.81 19.69 -12.53
CA LYS A 149 -3.16 20.01 -13.82
C LYS A 149 -4.17 20.33 -14.91
N GLU A 150 -5.28 19.63 -14.95
CA GLU A 150 -6.36 19.91 -15.91
C GLU A 150 -6.94 21.29 -15.69
N ILE A 151 -7.18 21.67 -14.45
CA ILE A 151 -7.69 23.00 -14.08
C ILE A 151 -6.70 24.08 -14.49
N GLU A 152 -5.41 23.91 -14.20
CA GLU A 152 -4.37 24.85 -14.59
C GLU A 152 -4.30 25.01 -16.10
N ALA A 153 -4.39 23.92 -16.86
CA ALA A 153 -4.38 23.97 -18.32
C ALA A 153 -5.58 24.74 -18.87
N GLU A 154 -6.77 24.55 -18.31
CA GLU A 154 -7.97 25.27 -18.73
C GLU A 154 -7.92 26.74 -18.36
N GLU A 155 -7.38 27.08 -17.20
CA GLU A 155 -7.17 28.48 -16.81
C GLU A 155 -6.18 29.17 -17.76
N SER A 156 -5.11 28.49 -18.16
CA SER A 156 -4.12 29.02 -19.11
C SER A 156 -4.72 29.30 -20.47
N LYS A 157 -5.75 28.56 -20.85
CA LYS A 157 -6.48 28.79 -22.11
C LYS A 157 -7.53 29.90 -21.98
N GLY A 158 -7.79 30.39 -20.74
CA GLY A 158 -8.86 31.32 -20.49
C GLY A 158 -10.27 30.73 -20.60
N SER A 159 -10.40 29.41 -20.59
CA SER A 159 -11.68 28.72 -20.73
C SER A 159 -12.38 28.44 -19.41
N LEU A 160 -11.70 28.62 -18.28
CA LEU A 160 -12.29 28.50 -16.96
C LEU A 160 -12.17 29.82 -16.19
N ILE A 161 -13.17 30.07 -15.35
CA ILE A 161 -13.07 31.14 -14.38
C ILE A 161 -12.14 30.68 -13.26
N SER A 162 -11.17 31.50 -12.91
CA SER A 162 -10.21 31.17 -11.86
C SER A 162 -10.87 30.99 -10.51
N PHE A 163 -10.48 29.95 -9.79
CA PHE A 163 -10.89 29.72 -8.41
C PHE A 163 -9.97 30.36 -7.39
N SER A 164 -8.93 31.05 -7.84
CA SER A 164 -7.94 31.67 -6.95
C SER A 164 -8.47 32.85 -6.15
N GLU A 165 -9.67 33.32 -6.45
CA GLU A 165 -10.27 34.51 -5.81
C GLU A 165 -11.25 34.17 -4.69
N GLY A 166 -11.05 33.04 -4.03
CA GLY A 166 -11.89 32.68 -2.89
C GLY A 166 -13.21 32.01 -3.28
N GLN A 167 -13.34 31.55 -4.47
CA GLN A 167 -14.49 30.79 -4.94
C GLN A 167 -14.24 29.30 -4.65
N SER A 168 -14.29 28.99 -3.46
CA SER A 168 -14.08 27.61 -3.04
C SER A 168 -15.34 26.77 -3.15
#